data_344fa4e0e170e7bae651783e8826e567
#
_entry.id   344fa4e0e170e7bae651783e8826e567
#
_cell.length_a   1.000
_cell.length_b   1.000
_cell.length_c   1.000
_cell.angle_alpha   90.00
_cell.angle_beta   90.00
_cell.angle_gamma   90.00
#
_symmetry.space_group_name_H-M   'P 1'
#
loop_
_entity.id
_entity.type
_entity.pdbx_description
1 polymer ?
#
loop_
_entity_poly.entity_id
_entity_poly.type
_entity_poly.pdbx_seq_one_letter_code
_entity_poly.pdbx_strand_id
1 'polypeptide(L)'
;MNRHTKHSACALACIAMLLVAGVAVAQSSDNAGHAGGKIAAANGEAVYRSICQGCHMPDAKGARGAGAYPALTGNPRLVSPQYMAAVILQGRRDMPSFKPAAEGEDRFLRDASLSDTQIADVINYIRTHFGNQYPDRISAEEVAAMHP
;
A
#
# COMPACT_ATOMS: atom_id res chain seq x y z
N MET A 1 -16.00 4.09 -79.63
CA MET A 1 -15.97 5.20 -78.62
C MET A 1 -15.84 4.53 -77.22
N ASN A 2 -14.73 4.84 -76.55
CA ASN A 2 -14.15 4.06 -75.45
C ASN A 2 -14.87 4.25 -74.11
N ARG A 3 -15.38 3.14 -73.55
CA ARG A 3 -15.95 3.03 -72.18
C ARG A 3 -15.10 2.23 -71.20
N HIS A 4 -13.83 2.00 -71.47
CA HIS A 4 -13.01 1.07 -70.71
C HIS A 4 -11.86 1.68 -69.85
N THR A 5 -11.81 3.01 -69.68
CA THR A 5 -10.66 3.65 -69.00
C THR A 5 -10.99 4.29 -67.65
N LYS A 6 -12.17 4.03 -67.05
CA LYS A 6 -12.54 4.65 -65.76
C LYS A 6 -12.56 3.73 -64.54
N HIS A 7 -12.22 2.45 -64.70
CA HIS A 7 -12.27 1.51 -63.56
C HIS A 7 -10.88 1.12 -63.01
N SER A 8 -9.79 1.56 -63.62
CA SER A 8 -8.44 1.18 -63.14
C SER A 8 -7.81 2.14 -62.13
N ALA A 9 -8.40 3.32 -61.91
CA ALA A 9 -7.85 4.29 -60.98
C ALA A 9 -8.34 4.17 -59.54
N CYS A 10 -9.41 3.39 -59.30
CA CYS A 10 -9.97 3.25 -57.97
C CYS A 10 -9.45 2.05 -57.18
N ALA A 11 -8.78 1.10 -57.84
CA ALA A 11 -8.29 -0.13 -57.21
C ALA A 11 -6.92 0.02 -56.52
N LEU A 12 -6.16 1.07 -56.82
CA LEU A 12 -4.82 1.30 -56.27
C LEU A 12 -4.83 2.20 -55.02
N ALA A 13 -5.94 2.87 -54.72
CA ALA A 13 -6.03 3.73 -53.50
C ALA A 13 -6.45 2.99 -52.25
N CYS A 14 -6.94 1.76 -52.33
CA CYS A 14 -7.41 0.99 -51.14
C CYS A 14 -6.34 0.08 -50.50
N ILE A 15 -5.16 -0.07 -51.11
CA ILE A 15 -4.12 -0.98 -50.60
C ILE A 15 -3.09 -0.24 -49.72
N ALA A 16 -3.09 1.09 -49.71
CA ALA A 16 -2.12 1.88 -48.91
C ALA A 16 -2.56 2.21 -47.49
N MET A 17 -3.74 1.74 -47.03
CA MET A 17 -4.29 2.13 -45.71
C MET A 17 -4.35 1.01 -44.70
N LEU A 18 -3.65 -0.11 -44.87
CA LEU A 18 -3.74 -1.29 -43.99
C LEU A 18 -2.41 -1.72 -43.33
N LEU A 19 -1.43 -0.82 -43.19
CA LEU A 19 -0.16 -1.13 -42.52
C LEU A 19 0.23 -0.13 -41.42
N VAL A 20 -0.76 0.42 -40.68
CA VAL A 20 -0.47 0.91 -39.35
C VAL A 20 -1.00 -0.14 -38.36
N ALA A 21 -0.30 -1.27 -38.31
CA ALA A 21 -0.41 -2.18 -37.17
C ALA A 21 0.11 -1.41 -35.96
N GLY A 22 -0.81 -0.82 -35.20
CA GLY A 22 -0.52 -0.26 -33.89
C GLY A 22 0.09 -1.37 -33.04
N VAL A 23 1.37 -1.21 -32.69
CA VAL A 23 1.99 -2.00 -31.63
C VAL A 23 1.26 -1.59 -30.36
N ALA A 24 0.23 -2.33 -29.99
CA ALA A 24 -0.34 -2.28 -28.66
C ALA A 24 0.75 -2.80 -27.74
N VAL A 25 1.52 -1.88 -27.15
CA VAL A 25 2.39 -2.21 -26.02
C VAL A 25 1.41 -2.57 -24.91
N ALA A 26 1.18 -3.86 -24.73
CA ALA A 26 0.54 -4.37 -23.53
C ALA A 26 1.47 -3.97 -22.38
N GLN A 27 1.11 -2.91 -21.66
CA GLN A 27 1.74 -2.59 -20.39
C GLN A 27 1.31 -3.70 -19.43
N SER A 28 2.19 -4.68 -19.30
CA SER A 28 2.06 -5.71 -18.29
C SER A 28 2.02 -5.01 -16.93
N SER A 29 0.88 -5.07 -16.27
CA SER A 29 0.74 -4.62 -14.87
C SER A 29 1.37 -5.64 -13.92
N ASP A 30 2.56 -6.12 -14.24
CA ASP A 30 3.29 -7.12 -13.46
C ASP A 30 3.99 -6.53 -12.23
N ASN A 31 3.45 -5.44 -11.68
CA ASN A 31 3.96 -4.86 -10.43
C ASN A 31 3.18 -5.32 -9.18
N ALA A 32 2.33 -6.36 -9.31
CA ALA A 32 1.60 -6.92 -8.18
C ALA A 32 2.41 -7.94 -7.34
N GLY A 33 3.66 -8.19 -7.68
CA GLY A 33 4.39 -9.35 -7.18
C GLY A 33 5.64 -9.10 -6.36
N HIS A 34 5.81 -7.97 -5.64
CA HIS A 34 6.90 -7.82 -4.65
C HIS A 34 6.60 -6.71 -3.64
N ALA A 35 5.52 -6.88 -2.88
CA ALA A 35 5.20 -5.94 -1.80
C ALA A 35 6.31 -5.94 -0.71
N GLY A 36 6.91 -7.07 -0.39
CA GLY A 36 7.91 -7.19 0.66
C GLY A 36 9.15 -6.31 0.47
N GLY A 37 9.72 -6.25 -0.73
CA GLY A 37 10.92 -5.43 -1.00
C GLY A 37 10.65 -3.91 -0.99
N LYS A 38 9.42 -3.49 -1.31
CA LYS A 38 9.04 -2.07 -1.30
C LYS A 38 8.68 -1.58 0.12
N ILE A 39 8.19 -2.47 0.97
CA ILE A 39 7.89 -2.16 2.37
C ILE A 39 9.17 -1.99 3.17
N ALA A 40 10.23 -2.73 2.88
CA ALA A 40 11.50 -2.68 3.60
C ALA A 40 12.14 -1.27 3.66
N ALA A 41 11.91 -0.43 2.63
CA ALA A 41 12.40 0.96 2.57
C ALA A 41 11.27 2.00 2.76
N ALA A 42 10.09 1.58 3.25
CA ALA A 42 8.91 2.43 3.32
C ALA A 42 8.96 3.36 4.55
N ASN A 43 8.62 4.62 4.33
CA ASN A 43 8.33 5.57 5.41
C ASN A 43 6.92 5.32 6.01
N GLY A 44 6.58 6.04 7.06
CA GLY A 44 5.32 5.85 7.78
C GLY A 44 4.06 5.96 6.92
N GLU A 45 4.03 6.86 5.92
CA GLU A 45 2.92 6.95 4.96
C GLU A 45 2.80 5.69 4.11
N ALA A 46 3.93 5.23 3.57
CA ALA A 46 3.94 4.05 2.72
C ALA A 46 3.55 2.78 3.50
N VAL A 47 3.98 2.63 4.75
CA VAL A 47 3.55 1.55 5.65
C VAL A 47 2.04 1.65 5.89
N TYR A 48 1.52 2.83 6.22
CA TYR A 48 0.09 3.03 6.43
C TYR A 48 -0.73 2.59 5.21
N ARG A 49 -0.35 3.06 4.03
CA ARG A 49 -1.03 2.76 2.76
C ARG A 49 -0.94 1.30 2.34
N SER A 50 0.15 0.63 2.68
CA SER A 50 0.36 -0.76 2.26
C SER A 50 -0.29 -1.77 3.21
N ILE A 51 -0.40 -1.45 4.49
CA ILE A 51 -0.83 -2.38 5.54
C ILE A 51 -2.05 -1.85 6.30
N CYS A 52 -1.93 -0.71 6.97
CA CYS A 52 -2.90 -0.26 7.95
C CYS A 52 -4.25 0.15 7.33
N GLN A 53 -4.22 0.81 6.17
CA GLN A 53 -5.43 1.27 5.49
C GLN A 53 -6.37 0.13 5.06
N GLY A 54 -5.87 -1.11 4.94
CA GLY A 54 -6.71 -2.26 4.60
C GLY A 54 -7.83 -2.50 5.60
N CYS A 55 -7.58 -2.16 6.88
CA CYS A 55 -8.57 -2.24 7.96
C CYS A 55 -9.01 -0.84 8.44
N HIS A 56 -8.09 0.10 8.59
CA HIS A 56 -8.38 1.42 9.15
C HIS A 56 -8.87 2.44 8.11
N MET A 57 -9.03 2.05 6.85
CA MET A 57 -9.46 2.84 5.69
C MET A 57 -8.44 3.94 5.30
N PRO A 58 -8.47 4.41 4.03
CA PRO A 58 -7.55 5.45 3.56
C PRO A 58 -7.65 6.79 4.30
N ASP A 59 -8.83 7.09 4.86
CA ASP A 59 -9.12 8.30 5.63
C ASP A 59 -8.99 8.10 7.15
N ALA A 60 -8.54 6.94 7.58
CA ALA A 60 -8.35 6.55 8.98
C ALA A 60 -9.62 6.60 9.86
N LYS A 61 -10.82 6.60 9.24
CA LYS A 61 -12.09 6.60 9.99
C LYS A 61 -12.53 5.22 10.45
N GLY A 62 -11.78 4.18 10.05
CA GLY A 62 -12.13 2.81 10.35
C GLY A 62 -13.41 2.35 9.65
N ALA A 63 -13.89 1.16 9.99
CA ALA A 63 -15.10 0.59 9.42
C ALA A 63 -15.84 -0.29 10.42
N ARG A 64 -17.13 -0.49 10.16
CA ARG A 64 -17.99 -1.46 10.86
C ARG A 64 -18.73 -2.32 9.83
N GLY A 65 -18.80 -3.61 10.08
CA GLY A 65 -19.43 -4.56 9.16
C GLY A 65 -19.06 -5.98 9.57
N ALA A 66 -18.43 -6.76 8.71
CA ALA A 66 -17.90 -8.08 9.03
C ALA A 66 -16.83 -8.06 10.14
N GLY A 67 -16.25 -6.89 10.42
CA GLY A 67 -15.34 -6.62 11.53
C GLY A 67 -15.60 -5.23 12.13
N ALA A 68 -14.92 -4.91 13.24
CA ALA A 68 -14.95 -3.61 13.88
C ALA A 68 -13.54 -3.00 13.89
N TYR A 69 -13.27 -2.15 12.92
CA TYR A 69 -11.98 -1.49 12.76
C TYR A 69 -12.07 -0.07 13.34
N PRO A 70 -11.36 0.24 14.43
CA PRO A 70 -11.50 1.53 15.10
C PRO A 70 -10.96 2.66 14.22
N ALA A 71 -11.59 3.83 14.36
CA ALA A 71 -11.04 5.06 13.79
C ALA A 71 -9.70 5.39 14.45
N LEU A 72 -8.76 5.87 13.64
CA LEU A 72 -7.50 6.45 14.09
C LEU A 72 -7.57 7.99 14.07
N THR A 73 -8.51 8.57 13.34
CA THR A 73 -8.80 10.01 13.41
C THR A 73 -9.48 10.35 14.74
N GLY A 74 -9.00 11.41 15.42
CA GLY A 74 -9.58 11.90 16.67
C GLY A 74 -9.62 10.86 17.81
N ASN A 75 -8.81 9.82 17.77
CA ASN A 75 -8.81 8.77 18.78
C ASN A 75 -7.90 9.16 19.97
N PRO A 76 -8.44 9.36 21.18
CA PRO A 76 -7.66 9.79 22.33
C PRO A 76 -6.57 8.80 22.78
N ARG A 77 -6.66 7.52 22.39
CA ARG A 77 -5.61 6.54 22.68
C ARG A 77 -4.32 6.80 21.92
N LEU A 78 -4.36 7.59 20.84
CA LEU A 78 -3.15 7.94 20.07
C LEU A 78 -2.26 8.97 20.81
N VAL A 79 -2.68 9.50 21.94
CA VAL A 79 -1.83 10.35 22.79
C VAL A 79 -0.58 9.63 23.29
N SER A 80 -0.63 8.32 23.46
CA SER A 80 0.53 7.50 23.86
C SER A 80 1.12 6.74 22.67
N PRO A 81 2.29 7.14 22.16
CA PRO A 81 2.95 6.39 21.11
C PRO A 81 3.41 5.00 21.57
N GLN A 82 3.75 4.83 22.86
CA GLN A 82 4.10 3.54 23.45
C GLN A 82 2.91 2.58 23.46
N TYR A 83 1.71 3.08 23.76
CA TYR A 83 0.51 2.25 23.65
C TYR A 83 0.27 1.79 22.20
N MET A 84 0.49 2.66 21.23
CA MET A 84 0.37 2.29 19.81
C MET A 84 1.41 1.23 19.43
N ALA A 85 2.67 1.39 19.89
CA ALA A 85 3.72 0.42 19.65
C ALA A 85 3.37 -0.95 20.26
N ALA A 86 2.91 -1.00 21.50
CA ALA A 86 2.48 -2.24 22.13
C ALA A 86 1.34 -2.92 21.35
N VAL A 87 0.36 -2.16 20.87
CA VAL A 87 -0.75 -2.72 20.06
C VAL A 87 -0.26 -3.27 18.73
N ILE A 88 0.67 -2.60 18.06
CA ILE A 88 1.22 -3.06 16.78
C ILE A 88 2.09 -4.30 16.98
N LEU A 89 2.95 -4.30 18.00
CA LEU A 89 3.85 -5.43 18.32
C LEU A 89 3.10 -6.69 18.74
N GLN A 90 2.06 -6.55 19.58
CA GLN A 90 1.40 -7.70 20.19
C GLN A 90 0.08 -8.08 19.51
N GLY A 91 -0.46 -7.17 18.67
CA GLY A 91 -1.83 -7.29 18.20
C GLY A 91 -2.85 -6.96 19.29
N ARG A 92 -4.10 -6.81 18.90
CA ARG A 92 -5.20 -6.59 19.85
C ARG A 92 -6.54 -6.98 19.27
N ARG A 93 -7.21 -7.98 19.84
CA ARG A 93 -8.46 -8.55 19.30
C ARG A 93 -8.26 -9.03 17.86
N ASP A 94 -9.01 -8.44 16.89
CA ASP A 94 -8.92 -8.79 15.48
C ASP A 94 -7.73 -8.13 14.74
N MET A 95 -6.99 -7.25 15.40
CA MET A 95 -5.76 -6.67 14.85
C MET A 95 -4.59 -7.64 15.09
N PRO A 96 -3.95 -8.16 14.04
CA PRO A 96 -2.82 -9.08 14.19
C PRO A 96 -1.59 -8.36 14.78
N SER A 97 -0.63 -9.16 15.23
CA SER A 97 0.72 -8.70 15.56
C SER A 97 1.50 -8.42 14.27
N PHE A 98 2.23 -7.30 14.24
CA PHE A 98 3.14 -6.92 13.15
C PHE A 98 4.60 -6.87 13.63
N LYS A 99 4.93 -7.55 14.75
CA LYS A 99 6.31 -7.62 15.24
C LYS A 99 7.27 -8.11 14.16
N PRO A 100 8.56 -7.74 14.23
CA PRO A 100 9.56 -8.30 13.34
C PRO A 100 9.51 -9.83 13.31
N ALA A 101 9.59 -10.39 12.11
CA ALA A 101 9.54 -11.84 11.93
C ALA A 101 10.80 -12.49 12.48
N ALA A 102 10.65 -13.64 13.15
CA ALA A 102 11.77 -14.46 13.57
C ALA A 102 12.43 -15.19 12.38
N GLU A 103 13.68 -15.59 12.55
CA GLU A 103 14.34 -16.47 11.55
C GLU A 103 13.57 -17.79 11.43
N GLY A 104 13.29 -18.19 10.18
CA GLY A 104 12.57 -19.42 9.89
C GLY A 104 11.03 -19.31 9.88
N GLU A 105 10.48 -18.14 10.19
CA GLU A 105 9.04 -17.92 10.07
C GLU A 105 8.55 -18.03 8.62
N ASP A 106 7.27 -18.40 8.47
CA ASP A 106 6.61 -18.49 7.17
C ASP A 106 6.72 -17.19 6.37
N ARG A 107 6.87 -17.32 5.06
CA ARG A 107 7.02 -16.17 4.16
C ARG A 107 5.89 -15.16 4.28
N PHE A 108 4.65 -15.65 4.45
CA PHE A 108 3.48 -14.78 4.58
C PHE A 108 3.56 -13.91 5.84
N LEU A 109 4.00 -14.48 6.97
CA LEU A 109 4.19 -13.74 8.22
C LEU A 109 5.31 -12.71 8.10
N ARG A 110 6.40 -13.06 7.40
CA ARG A 110 7.49 -12.11 7.12
C ARG A 110 7.05 -10.95 6.24
N ASP A 111 6.20 -11.21 5.23
CA ASP A 111 5.70 -10.18 4.32
C ASP A 111 4.74 -9.20 5.03
N ALA A 112 4.10 -9.61 6.12
CA ALA A 112 3.24 -8.78 6.95
C ALA A 112 3.96 -8.13 8.15
N SER A 113 5.21 -8.53 8.46
CA SER A 113 5.96 -8.01 9.59
C SER A 113 6.55 -6.63 9.33
N LEU A 114 6.71 -5.84 10.39
CA LEU A 114 7.31 -4.51 10.34
C LEU A 114 8.58 -4.48 11.20
N SER A 115 9.63 -3.79 10.73
CA SER A 115 10.78 -3.46 11.56
C SER A 115 10.42 -2.40 12.60
N ASP A 116 11.23 -2.28 13.66
CA ASP A 116 11.03 -1.26 14.69
C ASP A 116 11.05 0.16 14.12
N THR A 117 11.88 0.41 13.11
CA THR A 117 11.89 1.69 12.38
C THR A 117 10.55 1.94 11.67
N GLN A 118 10.01 0.94 11.00
CA GLN A 118 8.72 1.07 10.31
C GLN A 118 7.56 1.26 11.27
N ILE A 119 7.61 0.59 12.43
CA ILE A 119 6.62 0.76 13.50
C ILE A 119 6.69 2.20 14.04
N ALA A 120 7.89 2.69 14.36
CA ALA A 120 8.08 4.07 14.80
C ALA A 120 7.57 5.08 13.76
N ASP A 121 7.94 4.89 12.49
CA ASP A 121 7.57 5.79 11.41
C ASP A 121 6.05 5.84 11.18
N VAL A 122 5.36 4.69 11.16
CA VAL A 122 3.92 4.66 10.97
C VAL A 122 3.16 5.23 12.16
N ILE A 123 3.63 5.03 13.39
CA ILE A 123 3.06 5.67 14.58
C ILE A 123 3.17 7.18 14.47
N ASN A 124 4.36 7.70 14.17
CA ASN A 124 4.62 9.12 14.02
C ASN A 124 3.80 9.73 12.87
N TYR A 125 3.62 9.00 11.77
CA TYR A 125 2.76 9.42 10.65
C TYR A 125 1.30 9.54 11.09
N ILE A 126 0.72 8.50 11.69
CA ILE A 126 -0.69 8.52 12.13
C ILE A 126 -0.94 9.62 13.14
N ARG A 127 -0.01 9.85 14.07
CA ARG A 127 -0.14 10.86 15.14
C ARG A 127 -0.05 12.31 14.66
N THR A 128 0.46 12.53 13.45
CA THR A 128 0.56 13.87 12.84
C THR A 128 -0.37 14.06 11.64
N HIS A 129 -1.11 13.04 11.24
CA HIS A 129 -2.03 13.05 10.10
C HIS A 129 -3.46 12.72 10.52
N PHE A 130 -4.39 12.72 9.57
CA PHE A 130 -5.79 12.39 9.80
C PHE A 130 -6.47 13.28 10.86
N GLY A 131 -6.05 14.56 10.95
CA GLY A 131 -6.56 15.49 11.95
C GLY A 131 -5.97 15.32 13.35
N ASN A 132 -5.04 14.42 13.55
CA ASN A 132 -4.28 14.28 14.79
C ASN A 132 -3.13 15.28 14.84
N GLN A 133 -2.79 15.78 16.03
CA GLN A 133 -1.77 16.82 16.24
C GLN A 133 -0.93 16.51 17.50
N TYR A 134 -0.30 15.32 17.53
CA TYR A 134 0.58 14.92 18.61
C TYR A 134 2.04 15.15 18.20
N PRO A 135 2.75 16.14 18.77
CA PRO A 135 4.07 16.56 18.29
C PRO A 135 5.21 15.62 18.74
N ASP A 136 5.04 14.94 19.87
CA ASP A 136 6.02 14.00 20.41
C ASP A 136 6.12 12.77 19.51
N ARG A 137 7.33 12.24 19.39
CA ARG A 137 7.67 11.13 18.50
C ARG A 137 8.18 9.94 19.31
N ILE A 138 8.04 8.76 18.74
CA ILE A 138 8.71 7.56 19.22
C ILE A 138 9.85 7.20 18.27
N SER A 139 10.95 6.70 18.81
CA SER A 139 12.09 6.21 18.03
C SER A 139 12.04 4.70 17.81
N ALA A 140 12.87 4.19 16.89
CA ALA A 140 13.01 2.75 16.66
C ALA A 140 13.59 2.04 17.90
N GLU A 141 14.51 2.67 18.62
CA GLU A 141 15.11 2.14 19.84
C GLU A 141 14.07 2.01 20.97
N GLU A 142 13.16 2.99 21.09
CA GLU A 142 12.07 2.90 22.05
C GLU A 142 11.10 1.77 21.71
N VAL A 143 10.82 1.54 20.41
CA VAL A 143 10.01 0.40 19.96
C VAL A 143 10.74 -0.91 20.26
N ALA A 144 12.04 -1.00 19.94
CA ALA A 144 12.86 -2.19 20.19
C ALA A 144 12.87 -2.58 21.69
N ALA A 145 12.91 -1.59 22.60
CA ALA A 145 12.88 -1.82 24.02
C ALA A 145 11.52 -2.36 24.53
N MET A 146 10.47 -2.39 23.71
CA MET A 146 9.14 -2.87 24.07
C MET A 146 8.86 -4.32 23.63
N HIS A 147 9.81 -4.97 22.98
CA HIS A 147 9.71 -6.40 22.69
C HIS A 147 9.69 -7.21 23.99
N PRO A 148 8.84 -8.26 24.07
CA PRO A 148 8.75 -9.12 25.27
C PRO A 148 10.01 -9.97 25.47
#